data_b0a7a58fb238533c7773345e1a409edb
#
_entry.id   b0a7a58fb238533c7773345e1a409edb
#
_cell.length_a   1.000
_cell.length_b   1.000
_cell.length_c   1.000
_cell.angle_alpha   90.00
_cell.angle_beta   90.00
_cell.angle_gamma   90.00
#
_symmetry.space_group_name_H-M   'P 1'
#
loop_
_entity.id
_entity.type
_entity.pdbx_description
1 polymer ?
#
loop_
_entity_poly.entity_id
_entity_poly.type
_entity_poly.pdbx_seq_one_letter_code
_entity_poly.pdbx_strand_id
1 'polypeptide(L)'
;MVPQGDKALHAFDAPELFTAAARQHVGIAAWLQPGVCEPVSDVLRWPVCENRFRHFMVDGQPVVLGVVAVGDALCTTNPTYTRGMSLAMRHAFALADLVQQDGLDDPHRFAAQADALVQQWIRPWHDDSVMQDRTRSALWAGTPSPPPQGQIALQHISAAARHDAVVWHALARRTGMLDPPDAIFARADVLARVRALGVQPMPPSQPGRDALLQLIDRHRSANCVHPPA
;
A
#
# COMPACT_ATOMS: atom_id res chain seq x y z
N MET A 1 8.19 5.56 4.70
CA MET A 1 7.00 6.41 4.47
C MET A 1 6.45 6.78 5.84
N VAL A 2 6.20 8.06 6.06
CA VAL A 2 5.72 8.62 7.34
C VAL A 2 4.22 8.85 7.23
N PRO A 3 3.40 8.52 8.25
CA PRO A 3 1.99 8.83 8.23
C PRO A 3 1.75 10.35 8.09
N GLN A 4 0.87 10.72 7.16
CA GLN A 4 0.60 12.12 6.82
C GLN A 4 0.09 12.95 8.03
N GLY A 5 -0.60 12.31 8.97
CA GLY A 5 -1.11 12.95 10.19
C GLY A 5 -0.04 13.23 11.25
N ASP A 6 1.18 12.71 11.12
CA ASP A 6 2.24 12.91 12.12
C ASP A 6 3.01 14.21 11.84
N LYS A 7 2.43 15.32 12.28
CA LYS A 7 2.98 16.68 12.07
C LYS A 7 4.39 16.88 12.64
N ALA A 8 4.76 16.11 13.67
CA ALA A 8 6.11 16.18 14.26
C ALA A 8 7.21 15.81 13.26
N LEU A 9 6.89 15.01 12.25
CA LEU A 9 7.80 14.53 11.23
C LEU A 9 7.83 15.40 9.95
N HIS A 10 7.11 16.52 9.91
CA HIS A 10 7.18 17.47 8.81
C HIS A 10 8.54 18.14 8.67
N ALA A 11 9.38 18.08 9.72
CA ALA A 11 10.76 18.55 9.68
C ALA A 11 11.63 17.86 8.61
N PHE A 12 11.24 16.68 8.12
CA PHE A 12 11.93 15.95 7.06
C PHE A 12 11.81 16.59 5.66
N ASP A 13 11.21 17.75 5.54
CA ASP A 13 11.33 18.58 4.33
C ASP A 13 12.74 19.20 4.18
N ALA A 14 13.49 19.33 5.27
CA ALA A 14 14.87 19.79 5.23
C ALA A 14 15.76 18.69 4.59
N PRO A 15 16.53 18.99 3.52
CA PRO A 15 17.30 18.00 2.76
C PRO A 15 18.27 17.19 3.59
N GLU A 16 18.94 17.82 4.56
CA GLU A 16 19.90 17.16 5.46
C GLU A 16 19.20 16.13 6.36
N LEU A 17 18.04 16.50 6.91
CA LEU A 17 17.25 15.64 7.76
C LEU A 17 16.62 14.48 6.97
N PHE A 18 16.13 14.78 5.77
CA PHE A 18 15.62 13.75 4.85
C PHE A 18 16.71 12.72 4.53
N THR A 19 17.88 13.18 4.14
CA THR A 19 19.02 12.32 3.82
C THR A 19 19.47 11.50 5.03
N ALA A 20 19.53 12.12 6.22
CA ALA A 20 19.89 11.43 7.45
C ALA A 20 18.88 10.35 7.83
N ALA A 21 17.58 10.60 7.65
CA ALA A 21 16.53 9.60 7.86
C ALA A 21 16.59 8.47 6.83
N ALA A 22 16.81 8.81 5.56
CA ALA A 22 16.92 7.86 4.46
C ALA A 22 18.12 6.90 4.66
N ARG A 23 19.24 7.38 5.18
CA ARG A 23 20.39 6.55 5.54
C ARG A 23 20.15 5.54 6.65
N GLN A 24 19.11 5.73 7.46
CA GLN A 24 18.71 4.74 8.47
C GLN A 24 17.87 3.58 7.88
N HIS A 25 17.42 3.72 6.64
CA HIS A 25 16.64 2.68 5.99
C HIS A 25 17.56 1.65 5.35
N VAL A 26 17.55 0.41 5.87
CA VAL A 26 18.47 -0.67 5.49
C VAL A 26 18.49 -0.90 3.96
N GLY A 27 17.33 -0.83 3.28
CA GLY A 27 17.21 -1.10 1.85
C GLY A 27 17.82 -0.03 0.92
N ILE A 28 18.05 1.19 1.43
CA ILE A 28 18.54 2.32 0.61
C ILE A 28 19.83 2.94 1.14
N ALA A 29 20.24 2.62 2.36
CA ALA A 29 21.41 3.21 3.01
C ALA A 29 22.69 3.08 2.17
N ALA A 30 22.89 1.95 1.49
CA ALA A 30 24.04 1.71 0.64
C ALA A 30 24.12 2.67 -0.55
N TRP A 31 22.97 3.07 -1.11
CA TRP A 31 22.89 4.01 -2.24
C TRP A 31 23.25 5.44 -1.84
N LEU A 32 23.04 5.79 -0.56
CA LEU A 32 23.26 7.14 -0.04
C LEU A 32 24.66 7.35 0.56
N GLN A 33 25.58 6.45 0.27
CA GLN A 33 26.98 6.63 0.66
C GLN A 33 27.62 7.77 -0.17
N PRO A 34 28.56 8.53 0.42
CA PRO A 34 29.27 9.58 -0.30
C PRO A 34 29.89 9.06 -1.60
N GLY A 35 29.67 9.76 -2.70
CA GLY A 35 30.20 9.40 -4.01
C GLY A 35 29.43 8.31 -4.77
N VAL A 36 28.35 7.73 -4.18
CA VAL A 36 27.50 6.73 -4.86
C VAL A 36 26.35 7.39 -5.60
N CYS A 37 25.64 8.30 -4.95
CA CYS A 37 24.62 9.12 -5.61
C CYS A 37 24.51 10.49 -4.92
N GLU A 38 23.93 11.42 -5.66
CA GLU A 38 23.70 12.80 -5.23
C GLU A 38 22.22 13.20 -5.46
N PRO A 39 21.69 14.17 -4.70
CA PRO A 39 20.35 14.69 -4.92
C PRO A 39 20.27 15.38 -6.29
N VAL A 40 19.20 15.15 -7.03
CA VAL A 40 18.92 15.79 -8.34
C VAL A 40 17.82 16.86 -8.25
N SER A 41 17.20 17.02 -7.07
CA SER A 41 16.16 18.00 -6.79
C SER A 41 16.07 18.28 -5.30
N ASP A 42 15.32 19.29 -4.93
CA ASP A 42 14.86 19.50 -3.56
C ASP A 42 13.97 18.36 -3.07
N VAL A 43 13.72 18.30 -1.77
CA VAL A 43 12.79 17.31 -1.18
C VAL A 43 11.36 17.67 -1.58
N LEU A 44 10.74 16.80 -2.36
CA LEU A 44 9.38 17.00 -2.83
C LEU A 44 8.39 16.24 -1.92
N ARG A 45 7.36 16.94 -1.46
CA ARG A 45 6.25 16.32 -0.75
C ARG A 45 5.25 15.71 -1.72
N TRP A 46 4.82 14.50 -1.41
CA TRP A 46 3.66 13.91 -2.04
C TRP A 46 2.45 14.04 -1.09
N PRO A 47 1.51 14.96 -1.36
CA PRO A 47 0.54 15.39 -0.36
C PRO A 47 -0.64 14.42 -0.15
N VAL A 48 -0.90 13.50 -1.08
CA VAL A 48 -2.12 12.68 -1.04
C VAL A 48 -1.78 11.20 -1.25
N CYS A 49 -1.99 10.41 -0.20
CA CYS A 49 -1.84 8.93 -0.22
C CYS A 49 -3.09 8.28 0.39
N GLU A 50 -4.28 8.74 0.02
CA GLU A 50 -5.54 8.24 0.56
C GLU A 50 -6.05 7.04 -0.25
N ASN A 51 -6.56 6.03 0.46
CA ASN A 51 -7.44 5.05 -0.15
C ASN A 51 -8.82 5.69 -0.30
N ARG A 52 -9.29 5.85 -1.52
CA ARG A 52 -10.60 6.44 -1.83
C ARG A 52 -11.34 5.54 -2.81
N PHE A 53 -12.58 5.21 -2.46
CA PHE A 53 -13.46 4.46 -3.33
C PHE A 53 -14.74 5.29 -3.55
N ARG A 54 -15.11 5.50 -4.81
CA ARG A 54 -16.32 6.22 -5.17
C ARG A 54 -17.40 5.24 -5.58
N HIS A 55 -18.61 5.48 -5.08
CA HIS A 55 -19.77 4.66 -5.36
C HIS A 55 -20.62 5.33 -6.43
N PHE A 56 -20.89 4.61 -7.50
CA PHE A 56 -21.79 5.04 -8.58
C PHE A 56 -23.13 4.29 -8.55
N MET A 57 -23.26 3.32 -7.65
CA MET A 57 -24.51 2.63 -7.32
C MET A 57 -24.84 2.86 -5.85
N VAL A 58 -26.08 3.25 -5.56
CA VAL A 58 -26.63 3.45 -4.21
C VAL A 58 -27.97 2.72 -4.15
N ASP A 59 -28.14 1.84 -3.17
CA ASP A 59 -29.34 1.00 -2.98
C ASP A 59 -29.76 0.26 -4.26
N GLY A 60 -28.78 -0.25 -5.01
CA GLY A 60 -28.98 -0.99 -6.25
C GLY A 60 -29.40 -0.12 -7.46
N GLN A 61 -29.36 1.21 -7.32
CA GLN A 61 -29.69 2.14 -8.39
C GLN A 61 -28.47 2.96 -8.81
N PRO A 62 -28.25 3.20 -10.11
CA PRO A 62 -27.18 4.09 -10.58
C PRO A 62 -27.45 5.54 -10.19
N VAL A 63 -26.45 6.21 -9.62
CA VAL A 63 -26.51 7.64 -9.28
C VAL A 63 -26.63 8.49 -10.55
N VAL A 64 -26.01 8.05 -11.64
CA VAL A 64 -26.04 8.69 -12.94
C VAL A 64 -25.92 7.61 -14.02
N LEU A 65 -26.66 7.78 -15.11
CA LEU A 65 -26.61 6.91 -16.30
C LEU A 65 -25.65 7.50 -17.34
N GLY A 66 -25.02 6.62 -18.14
CA GLY A 66 -24.14 7.02 -19.22
C GLY A 66 -22.75 7.47 -18.78
N VAL A 67 -22.40 7.32 -17.49
CA VAL A 67 -21.08 7.67 -16.94
C VAL A 67 -20.48 6.48 -16.21
N VAL A 68 -19.24 6.15 -16.54
CA VAL A 68 -18.44 5.15 -15.83
C VAL A 68 -17.09 5.78 -15.48
N ALA A 69 -16.71 5.70 -14.19
CA ALA A 69 -15.40 6.14 -13.74
C ALA A 69 -14.38 5.00 -13.83
N VAL A 70 -13.16 5.30 -14.25
CA VAL A 70 -12.04 4.35 -14.39
C VAL A 70 -10.80 4.89 -13.69
N GLY A 71 -9.95 4.00 -13.20
CA GLY A 71 -8.70 4.36 -12.53
C GLY A 71 -8.93 5.17 -11.26
N ASP A 72 -8.12 6.19 -11.03
CA ASP A 72 -8.18 7.03 -9.82
C ASP A 72 -9.48 7.85 -9.72
N ALA A 73 -10.20 8.02 -10.83
CA ALA A 73 -11.55 8.60 -10.80
C ALA A 73 -12.56 7.71 -10.07
N LEU A 74 -12.35 6.39 -10.05
CA LEU A 74 -13.15 5.41 -9.31
C LEU A 74 -12.51 5.03 -7.99
N CYS A 75 -11.26 4.58 -8.03
CA CYS A 75 -10.58 3.98 -6.89
C CYS A 75 -9.12 4.42 -6.83
N THR A 76 -8.79 5.19 -5.80
CA THR A 76 -7.40 5.52 -5.46
C THR A 76 -6.94 4.59 -4.35
N THR A 77 -5.79 3.97 -4.50
CA THR A 77 -5.14 3.16 -3.46
C THR A 77 -3.82 3.78 -3.05
N ASN A 78 -3.38 3.50 -1.83
CA ASN A 78 -2.07 3.95 -1.36
C ASN A 78 -0.97 3.50 -2.35
N PRO A 79 -0.18 4.44 -2.91
CA PRO A 79 0.83 4.15 -3.93
C PRO A 79 1.95 3.20 -3.45
N THR A 80 2.12 3.05 -2.14
CA THR A 80 3.06 2.07 -1.55
C THR A 80 2.83 0.64 -2.05
N TYR A 81 1.60 0.31 -2.41
CA TYR A 81 1.26 -1.04 -2.90
C TYR A 81 1.42 -1.19 -4.41
N THR A 82 1.72 -0.13 -5.15
CA THR A 82 1.98 -0.11 -6.59
C THR A 82 0.88 -0.74 -7.46
N ARG A 83 -0.39 -0.61 -7.05
CA ARG A 83 -1.53 -1.32 -7.66
C ARG A 83 -2.38 -0.48 -8.60
N GLY A 84 -2.38 0.85 -8.44
CA GLY A 84 -3.34 1.74 -9.09
C GLY A 84 -3.41 1.56 -10.60
N MET A 85 -2.26 1.56 -11.28
CA MET A 85 -2.20 1.39 -12.73
C MET A 85 -2.74 0.03 -13.19
N SER A 86 -2.36 -1.06 -12.52
CA SER A 86 -2.82 -2.41 -12.87
C SER A 86 -4.33 -2.56 -12.69
N LEU A 87 -4.90 -1.97 -11.61
CA LEU A 87 -6.34 -1.95 -11.39
C LEU A 87 -7.06 -1.14 -12.47
N ALA A 88 -6.53 0.04 -12.81
CA ALA A 88 -7.10 0.90 -13.84
C ALA A 88 -7.14 0.20 -15.20
N MET A 89 -6.02 -0.41 -15.61
CA MET A 89 -5.93 -1.14 -16.88
C MET A 89 -6.88 -2.34 -16.92
N ARG A 90 -6.88 -3.18 -15.88
CA ARG A 90 -7.78 -4.34 -15.81
C ARG A 90 -9.24 -3.93 -15.91
N HIS A 91 -9.62 -2.86 -15.19
CA HIS A 91 -10.99 -2.35 -15.24
C HIS A 91 -11.35 -1.80 -16.63
N ALA A 92 -10.45 -1.04 -17.26
CA ALA A 92 -10.68 -0.49 -18.59
C ALA A 92 -10.89 -1.59 -19.65
N PHE A 93 -10.07 -2.65 -19.62
CA PHE A 93 -10.25 -3.80 -20.51
C PHE A 93 -11.56 -4.54 -20.25
N ALA A 94 -11.90 -4.80 -18.99
CA ALA A 94 -13.16 -5.47 -18.66
C ALA A 94 -14.40 -4.65 -19.06
N LEU A 95 -14.34 -3.32 -18.96
CA LEU A 95 -15.38 -2.43 -19.45
C LEU A 95 -15.48 -2.44 -20.99
N ALA A 96 -14.34 -2.45 -21.68
CA ALA A 96 -14.33 -2.56 -23.14
C ALA A 96 -14.95 -3.88 -23.62
N ASP A 97 -14.63 -4.99 -22.97
CA ASP A 97 -15.23 -6.29 -23.24
C ASP A 97 -16.75 -6.26 -22.99
N LEU A 98 -17.19 -5.66 -21.89
CA LEU A 98 -18.60 -5.51 -21.54
C LEU A 98 -19.37 -4.73 -22.64
N VAL A 99 -18.81 -3.61 -23.10
CA VAL A 99 -19.40 -2.79 -24.19
C VAL A 99 -19.50 -3.60 -25.49
N GLN A 100 -18.48 -4.40 -25.81
CA GLN A 100 -18.48 -5.22 -27.03
C GLN A 100 -19.49 -6.37 -26.98
N GLN A 101 -19.69 -6.98 -25.82
CA GLN A 101 -20.55 -8.17 -25.65
C GLN A 101 -22.02 -7.79 -25.50
N ASP A 102 -22.33 -6.80 -24.68
CA ASP A 102 -23.70 -6.48 -24.27
C ASP A 102 -24.25 -5.19 -24.87
N GLY A 103 -23.37 -4.37 -25.49
CA GLY A 103 -23.76 -3.07 -26.04
C GLY A 103 -24.13 -2.04 -24.97
N LEU A 104 -24.70 -0.93 -25.41
CA LEU A 104 -25.12 0.20 -24.54
C LEU A 104 -26.61 0.50 -24.63
N ASP A 105 -27.41 -0.41 -25.18
CA ASP A 105 -28.84 -0.17 -25.46
C ASP A 105 -29.68 -0.05 -24.19
N ASP A 106 -29.26 -0.74 -23.12
CA ASP A 106 -29.89 -0.62 -21.78
C ASP A 106 -28.90 -0.01 -20.79
N PRO A 107 -28.97 1.31 -20.51
CA PRO A 107 -28.04 1.99 -19.63
C PRO A 107 -28.14 1.57 -18.17
N HIS A 108 -29.31 1.07 -17.69
CA HIS A 108 -29.44 0.55 -16.34
C HIS A 108 -28.73 -0.80 -16.20
N ARG A 109 -28.94 -1.71 -17.15
CA ARG A 109 -28.26 -2.99 -17.18
C ARG A 109 -26.75 -2.80 -17.28
N PHE A 110 -26.30 -1.92 -18.16
CA PHE A 110 -24.88 -1.61 -18.30
C PHE A 110 -24.27 -1.07 -17.00
N ALA A 111 -24.95 -0.13 -16.32
CA ALA A 111 -24.47 0.41 -15.05
C ALA A 111 -24.34 -0.69 -13.96
N ALA A 112 -25.32 -1.58 -13.88
CA ALA A 112 -25.29 -2.70 -12.92
C ALA A 112 -24.15 -3.69 -13.23
N GLN A 113 -23.92 -4.02 -14.50
CA GLN A 113 -22.84 -4.90 -14.92
C GLN A 113 -21.46 -4.26 -14.69
N ALA A 114 -21.32 -2.97 -15.00
CA ALA A 114 -20.10 -2.21 -14.72
C ALA A 114 -19.78 -2.18 -13.22
N ASP A 115 -20.80 -1.97 -12.35
CA ASP A 115 -20.61 -2.04 -10.91
C ASP A 115 -20.21 -3.46 -10.45
N ALA A 116 -20.81 -4.50 -11.01
CA ALA A 116 -20.43 -5.88 -10.70
C ALA A 116 -18.94 -6.17 -10.98
N LEU A 117 -18.38 -5.65 -12.08
CA LEU A 117 -16.94 -5.72 -12.37
C LEU A 117 -16.12 -5.00 -11.31
N VAL A 118 -16.59 -3.83 -10.86
CA VAL A 118 -15.91 -3.06 -9.79
C VAL A 118 -15.91 -3.83 -8.47
N GLN A 119 -17.03 -4.38 -8.06
CA GLN A 119 -17.15 -5.18 -6.83
C GLN A 119 -16.30 -6.45 -6.89
N GLN A 120 -16.20 -7.09 -8.05
CA GLN A 120 -15.43 -8.31 -8.23
C GLN A 120 -13.92 -8.07 -8.28
N TRP A 121 -13.46 -7.03 -8.99
CA TRP A 121 -12.06 -6.89 -9.36
C TRP A 121 -11.33 -5.74 -8.68
N ILE A 122 -12.03 -4.66 -8.30
CA ILE A 122 -11.41 -3.45 -7.76
C ILE A 122 -11.59 -3.38 -6.24
N ARG A 123 -12.81 -3.60 -5.76
CA ARG A 123 -13.16 -3.49 -4.35
C ARG A 123 -12.30 -4.34 -3.43
N PRO A 124 -12.01 -5.62 -3.71
CA PRO A 124 -11.18 -6.44 -2.83
C PRO A 124 -9.77 -5.86 -2.62
N TRP A 125 -9.17 -5.27 -3.65
CA TRP A 125 -7.86 -4.66 -3.57
C TRP A 125 -7.85 -3.32 -2.85
N HIS A 126 -8.92 -2.54 -2.98
CA HIS A 126 -9.11 -1.34 -2.17
C HIS A 126 -9.19 -1.70 -0.68
N ASP A 127 -10.04 -2.66 -0.32
CA ASP A 127 -10.25 -3.07 1.06
C ASP A 127 -8.98 -3.69 1.67
N ASP A 128 -8.21 -4.45 0.88
CA ASP A 128 -6.89 -4.94 1.28
C ASP A 128 -5.90 -3.77 1.54
N SER A 129 -5.91 -2.73 0.71
CA SER A 129 -5.08 -1.54 0.92
C SER A 129 -5.45 -0.81 2.21
N VAL A 130 -6.74 -0.63 2.47
CA VAL A 130 -7.25 -0.02 3.71
C VAL A 130 -6.84 -0.83 4.94
N MET A 131 -6.98 -2.17 4.87
CA MET A 131 -6.59 -3.06 5.96
C MET A 131 -5.09 -2.98 6.26
N GLN A 132 -4.25 -2.99 5.23
CA GLN A 132 -2.80 -2.87 5.39
C GLN A 132 -2.39 -1.51 5.97
N ASP A 133 -3.03 -0.43 5.55
CA ASP A 133 -2.77 0.91 6.10
C ASP A 133 -3.19 1.03 7.56
N ARG A 134 -4.31 0.45 7.95
CA ARG A 134 -4.72 0.37 9.37
C ARG A 134 -3.69 -0.39 10.20
N THR A 135 -3.20 -1.52 9.71
CA THR A 135 -2.16 -2.31 10.38
C THR A 135 -0.87 -1.52 10.54
N ARG A 136 -0.42 -0.82 9.50
CA ARG A 136 0.77 0.04 9.56
C ARG A 136 0.59 1.21 10.53
N SER A 137 -0.57 1.86 10.50
CA SER A 137 -0.87 2.97 11.40
C SER A 137 -0.88 2.53 12.86
N ALA A 138 -1.42 1.35 13.16
CA ALA A 138 -1.39 0.77 14.50
C ALA A 138 0.03 0.44 14.96
N LEU A 139 0.86 -0.16 14.09
CA LEU A 139 2.27 -0.39 14.36
C LEU A 139 3.03 0.92 14.61
N TRP A 140 2.77 1.94 13.82
CA TRP A 140 3.37 3.26 13.97
C TRP A 140 2.99 3.94 15.29
N ALA A 141 1.74 3.79 15.70
CA ALA A 141 1.23 4.32 16.96
C ALA A 141 1.66 3.51 18.20
N GLY A 142 2.39 2.41 18.01
CA GLY A 142 2.76 1.52 19.12
C GLY A 142 1.60 0.70 19.70
N THR A 143 0.49 0.59 18.95
CA THR A 143 -0.74 -0.14 19.34
C THR A 143 -1.06 -1.27 18.36
N PRO A 144 -0.12 -2.21 18.08
CA PRO A 144 -0.39 -3.29 17.15
C PRO A 144 -1.51 -4.18 17.67
N SER A 145 -2.51 -4.42 16.83
CA SER A 145 -3.50 -5.46 17.11
C SER A 145 -2.99 -6.79 16.55
N PRO A 146 -2.85 -7.82 17.39
CA PRO A 146 -2.54 -9.15 16.88
C PRO A 146 -3.66 -9.64 15.95
N PRO A 147 -3.35 -10.49 14.98
CA PRO A 147 -4.38 -11.12 14.18
C PRO A 147 -5.32 -11.92 15.10
N PRO A 148 -6.59 -12.09 14.74
CA PRO A 148 -7.50 -12.96 15.49
C PRO A 148 -6.87 -14.32 15.76
N GLN A 149 -7.22 -14.91 16.91
CA GLN A 149 -6.62 -16.17 17.36
C GLN A 149 -6.72 -17.27 16.28
N GLY A 150 -5.59 -17.88 15.94
CA GLY A 150 -5.50 -18.91 14.90
C GLY A 150 -5.34 -18.39 13.46
N GLN A 151 -5.46 -17.10 13.21
CA GLN A 151 -5.22 -16.51 11.89
C GLN A 151 -3.72 -16.22 11.68
N ILE A 152 -3.28 -16.41 10.45
CA ILE A 152 -1.92 -16.09 10.02
C ILE A 152 -1.94 -14.72 9.35
N ALA A 153 -1.16 -13.77 9.86
CA ALA A 153 -1.02 -12.46 9.24
C ALA A 153 -0.11 -12.54 8.00
N LEU A 154 -0.32 -11.64 7.04
CA LEU A 154 0.48 -11.56 5.81
C LEU A 154 1.99 -11.47 6.07
N GLN A 155 2.40 -10.81 7.15
CA GLN A 155 3.80 -10.69 7.54
C GLN A 155 4.46 -12.06 7.86
N HIS A 156 3.72 -13.02 8.41
CA HIS A 156 4.23 -14.38 8.66
C HIS A 156 4.36 -15.16 7.35
N ILE A 157 3.39 -14.98 6.42
CA ILE A 157 3.48 -15.55 5.07
C ILE A 157 4.71 -14.97 4.34
N SER A 158 4.92 -13.67 4.44
CA SER A 158 6.08 -12.99 3.83
C SER A 158 7.41 -13.46 4.40
N ALA A 159 7.47 -13.73 5.71
CA ALA A 159 8.65 -14.29 6.35
C ALA A 159 8.91 -15.72 5.86
N ALA A 160 7.89 -16.57 5.85
CA ALA A 160 7.98 -17.98 5.42
C ALA A 160 8.31 -18.13 3.93
N ALA A 161 7.86 -17.20 3.09
CA ALA A 161 8.14 -17.18 1.65
C ALA A 161 9.63 -17.14 1.31
N ARG A 162 10.49 -16.72 2.23
CA ARG A 162 11.94 -16.70 2.07
C ARG A 162 12.57 -18.10 2.22
N HIS A 163 11.83 -19.05 2.74
CA HIS A 163 12.28 -20.38 3.11
C HIS A 163 11.52 -21.51 2.40
N ASP A 164 10.41 -21.19 1.71
CA ASP A 164 9.58 -22.19 1.04
C ASP A 164 9.09 -21.67 -0.31
N ALA A 165 9.39 -22.38 -1.38
CA ALA A 165 9.06 -21.99 -2.75
C ALA A 165 7.55 -21.98 -3.03
N VAL A 166 6.76 -22.85 -2.37
CA VAL A 166 5.29 -22.88 -2.54
C VAL A 166 4.67 -21.64 -1.91
N VAL A 167 5.14 -21.26 -0.71
CA VAL A 167 4.70 -20.04 -0.02
C VAL A 167 5.11 -18.80 -0.81
N TRP A 168 6.37 -18.78 -1.32
CA TRP A 168 6.86 -17.69 -2.17
C TRP A 168 6.01 -17.54 -3.43
N HIS A 169 5.72 -18.63 -4.14
CA HIS A 169 4.90 -18.60 -5.35
C HIS A 169 3.49 -18.07 -5.07
N ALA A 170 2.85 -18.50 -3.99
CA ALA A 170 1.54 -17.99 -3.59
C ALA A 170 1.59 -16.49 -3.26
N LEU A 171 2.63 -16.04 -2.55
CA LEU A 171 2.83 -14.63 -2.25
C LEU A 171 3.11 -13.81 -3.51
N ALA A 172 3.92 -14.32 -4.43
CA ALA A 172 4.23 -13.66 -5.71
C ALA A 172 2.97 -13.49 -6.57
N ARG A 173 2.11 -14.52 -6.65
CA ARG A 173 0.81 -14.43 -7.36
C ARG A 173 -0.09 -13.36 -6.76
N ARG A 174 -0.18 -13.30 -5.42
CA ARG A 174 -0.91 -12.24 -4.72
C ARG A 174 -0.33 -10.86 -5.00
N THR A 175 0.99 -10.70 -4.86
CA THR A 175 1.67 -9.42 -5.08
C THR A 175 1.56 -8.95 -6.53
N GLY A 176 1.65 -9.88 -7.49
CA GLY A 176 1.43 -9.64 -8.91
C GLY A 176 -0.03 -9.51 -9.32
N MET A 177 -0.98 -9.53 -8.37
CA MET A 177 -2.42 -9.40 -8.59
C MET A 177 -2.99 -10.47 -9.55
N LEU A 178 -2.37 -11.65 -9.61
CA LEU A 178 -2.84 -12.79 -10.39
C LEU A 178 -3.96 -13.56 -9.70
N ASP A 179 -3.99 -13.49 -8.37
CA ASP A 179 -5.05 -14.05 -7.53
C ASP A 179 -5.69 -12.93 -6.68
N PRO A 180 -6.94 -13.07 -6.25
CA PRO A 180 -7.57 -12.16 -5.29
C PRO A 180 -6.73 -11.99 -4.02
N PRO A 181 -6.80 -10.84 -3.32
CA PRO A 181 -5.92 -10.56 -2.18
C PRO A 181 -6.09 -11.52 -1.00
N ASP A 182 -7.27 -12.11 -0.85
CA ASP A 182 -7.62 -13.06 0.20
C ASP A 182 -7.35 -14.52 -0.17
N ALA A 183 -7.16 -14.84 -1.45
CA ALA A 183 -6.97 -16.21 -1.93
C ALA A 183 -5.82 -16.95 -1.23
N ILE A 184 -4.74 -16.25 -0.87
CA ILE A 184 -3.60 -16.84 -0.17
C ILE A 184 -3.98 -17.37 1.22
N PHE A 185 -4.95 -16.75 1.89
CA PHE A 185 -5.42 -17.15 3.20
C PHE A 185 -6.41 -18.35 3.15
N ALA A 186 -6.95 -18.66 1.98
CA ALA A 186 -7.75 -19.84 1.74
C ALA A 186 -6.91 -21.08 1.37
N ARG A 187 -5.60 -20.91 1.12
CA ARG A 187 -4.67 -21.97 0.74
C ARG A 187 -4.22 -22.80 1.95
N ALA A 188 -4.90 -23.89 2.25
CA ALA A 188 -4.56 -24.76 3.39
C ALA A 188 -3.13 -25.31 3.33
N ASP A 189 -2.63 -25.66 2.14
CA ASP A 189 -1.27 -26.11 1.90
C ASP A 189 -0.22 -25.03 2.25
N VAL A 190 -0.48 -23.78 1.86
CA VAL A 190 0.39 -22.63 2.17
C VAL A 190 0.39 -22.36 3.68
N LEU A 191 -0.79 -22.30 4.30
CA LEU A 191 -0.91 -22.02 5.73
C LEU A 191 -0.28 -23.11 6.61
N ALA A 192 -0.38 -24.39 6.20
CA ALA A 192 0.27 -25.48 6.90
C ALA A 192 1.81 -25.35 6.87
N ARG A 193 2.37 -24.97 5.71
CA ARG A 193 3.82 -24.72 5.56
C ARG A 193 4.28 -23.53 6.41
N VAL A 194 3.54 -22.44 6.41
CA VAL A 194 3.84 -21.26 7.26
C VAL A 194 3.88 -21.64 8.74
N ARG A 195 2.92 -22.44 9.21
CA ARG A 195 2.88 -22.92 10.59
C ARG A 195 4.06 -23.86 10.90
N ALA A 196 4.36 -24.79 9.99
CA ALA A 196 5.46 -25.75 10.18
C ALA A 196 6.83 -25.07 10.26
N LEU A 197 7.04 -24.01 9.46
CA LEU A 197 8.28 -23.24 9.49
C LEU A 197 8.42 -22.41 10.77
N GLY A 198 7.34 -21.94 11.37
CA GLY A 198 7.38 -21.16 12.62
C GLY A 198 8.21 -19.87 12.56
N VAL A 199 8.50 -19.37 11.36
CA VAL A 199 9.37 -18.21 11.15
C VAL A 199 8.68 -16.95 11.63
N GLN A 200 9.39 -16.15 12.44
CA GLN A 200 8.89 -14.87 12.90
C GLN A 200 9.04 -13.80 11.82
N PRO A 201 8.11 -12.85 11.74
CA PRO A 201 8.23 -11.69 10.88
C PRO A 201 9.52 -10.92 11.16
N MET A 202 10.19 -10.48 10.10
CA MET A 202 11.35 -9.61 10.26
C MET A 202 10.92 -8.25 10.84
N PRO A 203 11.78 -7.65 11.68
CA PRO A 203 11.58 -6.29 12.11
C PRO A 203 11.50 -5.35 10.89
N PRO A 204 10.78 -4.22 11.00
CA PRO A 204 10.71 -3.25 9.93
C PRO A 204 12.12 -2.79 9.49
N SER A 205 12.35 -2.74 8.19
CA SER A 205 13.63 -2.25 7.60
C SER A 205 13.80 -0.73 7.70
N GLN A 206 12.76 -0.03 8.08
CA GLN A 206 12.72 1.43 8.24
C GLN A 206 12.79 1.83 9.72
N PRO A 207 13.35 3.02 10.04
CA PRO A 207 13.36 3.53 11.39
C PRO A 207 11.94 3.72 11.93
N GLY A 208 11.72 3.38 13.18
CA GLY A 208 10.46 3.65 13.89
C GLY A 208 10.29 5.14 14.20
N ARG A 209 9.10 5.52 14.67
CA ARG A 209 8.76 6.91 15.00
C ARG A 209 9.74 7.56 15.97
N ASP A 210 10.08 6.88 17.06
CA ASP A 210 10.97 7.41 18.08
C ASP A 210 12.39 7.68 17.57
N ALA A 211 12.92 6.79 16.74
CA ALA A 211 14.22 6.98 16.10
C ALA A 211 14.23 8.22 15.19
N LEU A 212 13.13 8.47 14.48
CA LEU A 212 12.98 9.66 13.63
C LEU A 212 12.85 10.94 14.46
N LEU A 213 12.11 10.92 15.56
CA LEU A 213 12.02 12.07 16.49
C LEU A 213 13.37 12.40 17.11
N GLN A 214 14.12 11.40 17.56
CA GLN A 214 15.48 11.58 18.08
C GLN A 214 16.41 12.17 17.02
N LEU A 215 16.23 11.85 15.74
CA LEU A 215 17.00 12.44 14.67
C LEU A 215 16.70 13.93 14.50
N ILE A 216 15.43 14.32 14.59
CA ILE A 216 14.99 15.72 14.54
C ILE A 216 15.58 16.52 15.70
N ASP A 217 15.52 15.96 16.92
CA ASP A 217 16.02 16.62 18.13
C ASP A 217 17.52 16.83 18.08
N ARG A 218 18.27 15.84 17.61
CA ARG A 218 19.73 15.98 17.40
C ARG A 218 20.05 17.06 16.39
N HIS A 219 19.32 17.10 15.28
CA HIS A 219 19.54 18.12 14.26
C HIS A 219 19.24 19.53 14.76
N ARG A 220 18.15 19.72 15.51
CA ARG A 220 17.80 20.99 16.15
C ARG A 220 18.88 21.45 17.12
N SER A 221 19.37 20.55 17.97
CA SER A 221 20.41 20.85 18.94
C SER A 221 21.72 21.27 18.28
N ALA A 222 22.11 20.62 17.18
CA ALA A 222 23.29 20.96 16.42
C ALA A 222 23.19 22.37 15.79
N ASN A 223 22.03 22.73 15.25
CA ASN A 223 21.81 24.05 14.63
C ASN A 223 21.62 25.18 15.66
N CYS A 224 21.25 24.89 16.90
CA CYS A 224 21.21 25.87 17.98
C CYS A 224 22.63 26.26 18.47
N VAL A 225 23.61 25.36 18.29
CA VAL A 225 25.01 25.61 18.73
C VAL A 225 25.78 26.41 17.66
N HIS A 226 25.37 26.38 16.40
CA HIS A 226 25.99 27.15 15.30
C HIS A 226 24.86 27.82 14.50
N PRO A 227 24.40 29.03 14.90
CA PRO A 227 23.50 29.81 14.04
C PRO A 227 24.19 30.11 12.72
N PRO A 228 23.48 30.05 11.58
CA PRO A 228 24.05 30.41 10.29
C PRO A 228 24.54 31.86 10.35
N ALA A 229 25.75 32.09 9.82
CA ALA A 229 26.38 33.39 9.72
C ALA A 229 25.64 34.30 8.71
#